data_dee16d4df352e232c6bf897577e755e8
#
_entry.id   dee16d4df352e232c6bf897577e755e8
#
_cell.length_a   1.000
_cell.length_b   1.000
_cell.length_c   1.000
_cell.angle_alpha   90.00
_cell.angle_beta   90.00
_cell.angle_gamma   90.00
#
_symmetry.space_group_name_H-M   'P 1'
#
loop_
_entity.id
_entity.type
_entity.pdbx_description
1 polymer ?
#
loop_
_entity_poly.entity_id
_entity_poly.type
_entity_poly.pdbx_seq_one_letter_code
_entity_poly.pdbx_strand_id
1 'polypeptide(L)'
;MDEKVDLYDRAYGNYESDTYRQVRIETYGEDLGQTSWVTTEESREIPQLLDLRLNSSVLEVGCGSGGYGLHLAERVGCRLVGLDINTSGVRNANRLALARGLASRARFEQCDVSKNLPFDDNAFDAVFSNDVLCHLPGRLEVLGEIFRVLKAGGRMLFSDALVVGGMLSHEEIATRSSIGFYV
;
A
#
# COMPACT_ATOMS: atom_id res chain seq x y z
N MET A 1 -13.45 0.75 27.74
CA MET A 1 -12.40 0.75 26.68
C MET A 1 -13.09 0.18 25.45
N ASP A 2 -13.50 1.06 24.54
CA ASP A 2 -14.09 0.60 23.30
C ASP A 2 -13.02 -0.12 22.51
N GLU A 3 -13.27 -1.37 22.20
CA GLU A 3 -12.41 -2.21 21.37
C GLU A 3 -12.34 -1.54 19.98
N LYS A 4 -11.21 -0.93 19.67
CA LYS A 4 -11.01 -0.31 18.36
C LYS A 4 -11.15 -1.41 17.32
N VAL A 5 -12.26 -1.44 16.59
CA VAL A 5 -12.48 -2.46 15.57
C VAL A 5 -11.45 -2.23 14.48
N ASP A 6 -10.49 -3.14 14.37
CA ASP A 6 -9.54 -3.13 13.27
C ASP A 6 -10.26 -3.63 12.01
N LEU A 7 -10.71 -2.68 11.20
CA LEU A 7 -11.40 -2.96 9.93
C LEU A 7 -10.55 -3.81 8.99
N TYR A 8 -9.24 -3.63 9.05
CA TYR A 8 -8.29 -4.30 8.17
C TYR A 8 -8.04 -5.75 8.58
N ASP A 9 -8.04 -6.09 9.88
CA ASP A 9 -7.88 -7.47 10.32
C ASP A 9 -8.99 -8.39 9.79
N ARG A 10 -10.23 -7.89 9.74
CA ARG A 10 -11.35 -8.63 9.16
C ARG A 10 -11.22 -8.76 7.64
N ALA A 11 -10.84 -7.68 6.96
CA ALA A 11 -10.68 -7.68 5.51
C ALA A 11 -9.57 -8.64 5.08
N TYR A 12 -8.41 -8.55 5.71
CA TYR A 12 -7.28 -9.42 5.38
C TYR A 12 -7.47 -10.86 5.86
N GLY A 13 -8.17 -11.09 6.98
CA GLY A 13 -8.54 -12.42 7.46
C GLY A 13 -9.47 -13.18 6.51
N ASN A 14 -10.32 -12.45 5.77
CA ASN A 14 -11.27 -13.02 4.82
C ASN A 14 -10.89 -12.78 3.35
N TYR A 15 -9.69 -12.31 3.09
CA TYR A 15 -9.21 -11.86 1.77
C TYR A 15 -9.46 -12.85 0.64
N GLU A 16 -9.30 -14.16 0.90
CA GLU A 16 -9.46 -15.23 -0.09
C GLU A 16 -10.88 -15.79 -0.18
N SER A 17 -11.82 -15.32 0.64
CA SER A 17 -13.19 -15.78 0.55
C SER A 17 -13.82 -15.41 -0.80
N ASP A 18 -14.68 -16.27 -1.33
CA ASP A 18 -15.41 -16.01 -2.57
C ASP A 18 -16.17 -14.69 -2.52
N THR A 19 -16.71 -14.33 -1.35
CA THR A 19 -17.40 -13.06 -1.14
C THR A 19 -16.48 -11.86 -1.39
N TYR A 20 -15.30 -11.82 -0.77
CA TYR A 20 -14.35 -10.72 -0.98
C TYR A 20 -13.80 -10.67 -2.40
N ARG A 21 -13.58 -11.84 -3.00
CA ARG A 21 -13.20 -11.94 -4.41
C ARG A 21 -14.28 -11.35 -5.32
N GLN A 22 -15.54 -11.71 -5.09
CA GLN A 22 -16.65 -11.18 -5.86
C GLN A 22 -16.79 -9.65 -5.69
N VAL A 23 -16.66 -9.14 -4.46
CA VAL A 23 -16.65 -7.70 -4.19
C VAL A 23 -15.57 -6.99 -4.99
N ARG A 24 -14.34 -7.52 -5.04
CA ARG A 24 -13.26 -6.92 -5.84
C ARG A 24 -13.59 -6.91 -7.33
N ILE A 25 -14.12 -8.00 -7.88
CA ILE A 25 -14.54 -8.08 -9.29
C ILE A 25 -15.64 -7.06 -9.58
N GLU A 26 -16.66 -6.94 -8.72
CA GLU A 26 -17.75 -5.99 -8.91
C GLU A 26 -17.32 -4.53 -8.77
N THR A 27 -16.38 -4.26 -7.86
CA THR A 27 -15.89 -2.90 -7.59
C THR A 27 -14.92 -2.41 -8.65
N TYR A 28 -14.01 -3.26 -9.09
CA TYR A 28 -12.86 -2.86 -9.92
C TYR A 28 -12.88 -3.42 -11.34
N GLY A 29 -13.83 -4.30 -11.66
CA GLY A 29 -13.92 -4.98 -12.96
C GLY A 29 -13.04 -6.22 -13.09
N GLU A 30 -12.01 -6.35 -12.28
CA GLU A 30 -11.13 -7.52 -12.21
C GLU A 30 -10.55 -7.68 -10.79
N ASP A 31 -10.15 -8.90 -10.44
CA ASP A 31 -9.52 -9.21 -9.15
C ASP A 31 -8.00 -9.22 -9.29
N LEU A 32 -7.35 -8.11 -9.01
CA LEU A 32 -5.90 -8.00 -8.84
C LEU A 32 -5.46 -8.26 -7.40
N GLY A 33 -6.40 -8.48 -6.49
CA GLY A 33 -6.16 -8.54 -5.05
C GLY A 33 -6.08 -7.17 -4.39
N GLN A 34 -6.62 -6.16 -5.01
CA GLN A 34 -6.63 -4.78 -4.53
C GLN A 34 -7.57 -4.58 -3.35
N THR A 35 -7.20 -3.67 -2.46
CA THR A 35 -7.97 -3.26 -1.28
C THR A 35 -7.94 -1.75 -1.07
N SER A 36 -7.57 -0.98 -2.09
CA SER A 36 -7.50 0.49 -2.07
C SER A 36 -8.55 1.11 -2.98
N TRP A 37 -8.66 2.43 -3.00
CA TRP A 37 -9.55 3.18 -3.88
C TRP A 37 -9.01 3.33 -5.31
N VAL A 38 -7.75 2.98 -5.53
CA VAL A 38 -7.13 3.03 -6.86
C VAL A 38 -7.83 2.04 -7.80
N THR A 39 -8.34 2.55 -8.91
CA THR A 39 -9.00 1.74 -9.93
C THR A 39 -7.98 0.89 -10.69
N THR A 40 -8.47 -0.14 -11.37
CA THR A 40 -7.63 -0.96 -12.26
C THR A 40 -7.00 -0.14 -13.38
N GLU A 41 -7.73 0.87 -13.89
CA GLU A 41 -7.23 1.76 -14.94
C GLU A 41 -6.09 2.63 -14.43
N GLU A 42 -6.25 3.30 -13.29
CA GLU A 42 -5.19 4.09 -12.65
C GLU A 42 -3.97 3.23 -12.32
N SER A 43 -4.17 2.01 -11.86
CA SER A 43 -3.05 1.08 -11.57
C SER A 43 -2.19 0.77 -12.79
N ARG A 44 -2.74 0.84 -14.00
CA ARG A 44 -2.01 0.60 -15.24
C ARG A 44 -1.05 1.74 -15.60
N GLU A 45 -1.27 2.94 -15.05
CA GLU A 45 -0.41 4.10 -15.25
C GLU A 45 0.80 4.13 -14.30
N ILE A 46 0.72 3.44 -13.16
CA ILE A 46 1.78 3.42 -12.13
C ILE A 46 3.17 3.12 -12.71
N PRO A 47 3.36 2.11 -13.58
CA PRO A 47 4.69 1.84 -14.15
C PRO A 47 5.27 3.01 -14.93
N GLN A 48 4.45 3.71 -15.70
CA GLN A 48 4.87 4.85 -16.51
C GLN A 48 5.16 6.08 -15.64
N LEU A 49 4.30 6.37 -14.67
CA LEU A 49 4.47 7.50 -13.77
C LEU A 49 5.74 7.37 -12.93
N LEU A 50 6.07 6.15 -12.51
CA LEU A 50 7.27 5.82 -11.75
C LEU A 50 8.52 5.53 -12.62
N ASP A 51 8.41 5.58 -13.96
CA ASP A 51 9.47 5.20 -14.91
C ASP A 51 10.07 3.81 -14.61
N LEU A 52 9.21 2.84 -14.28
CA LEU A 52 9.65 1.50 -13.90
C LEU A 52 10.14 0.71 -15.11
N ARG A 53 11.21 -0.03 -14.89
CA ARG A 53 11.86 -0.90 -15.88
C ARG A 53 12.11 -2.28 -15.29
N LEU A 54 12.47 -3.21 -16.13
CA LEU A 54 12.91 -4.54 -15.70
C LEU A 54 14.00 -4.40 -14.62
N ASN A 55 13.81 -5.12 -13.51
CA ASN A 55 14.67 -5.11 -12.34
C ASN A 55 14.77 -3.78 -11.55
N SER A 56 13.94 -2.75 -11.82
CA SER A 56 13.81 -1.61 -10.92
C SER A 56 13.54 -2.09 -9.49
N SER A 57 14.22 -1.50 -8.50
CA SER A 57 13.97 -1.76 -7.08
C SER A 57 12.81 -0.87 -6.61
N VAL A 58 11.72 -1.47 -6.17
CA VAL A 58 10.48 -0.78 -5.82
C VAL A 58 10.09 -1.08 -4.38
N LEU A 59 9.70 -0.06 -3.64
CA LEU A 59 9.10 -0.18 -2.32
C LEU A 59 7.60 0.16 -2.38
N GLU A 60 6.76 -0.71 -1.84
CA GLU A 60 5.34 -0.44 -1.59
C GLU A 60 5.12 -0.19 -0.10
N VAL A 61 4.62 0.99 0.24
CA VAL A 61 4.27 1.39 1.61
C VAL A 61 2.79 1.14 1.83
N GLY A 62 2.45 0.28 2.81
CA GLY A 62 1.08 -0.16 3.06
C GLY A 62 0.60 -1.16 2.03
N CYS A 63 1.33 -2.26 1.86
CA CYS A 63 1.08 -3.23 0.78
C CYS A 63 -0.18 -4.09 0.99
N GLY A 64 -0.77 -4.10 2.18
CA GLY A 64 -1.89 -4.97 2.49
C GLY A 64 -1.64 -6.42 2.13
N SER A 65 -2.52 -7.02 1.35
CA SER A 65 -2.37 -8.39 0.82
C SER A 65 -1.55 -8.47 -0.48
N GLY A 66 -0.87 -7.39 -0.88
CA GLY A 66 0.11 -7.39 -1.97
C GLY A 66 -0.47 -7.36 -3.39
N GLY A 67 -1.77 -7.08 -3.54
CA GLY A 67 -2.44 -7.19 -4.84
C GLY A 67 -1.80 -6.35 -5.94
N TYR A 68 -1.67 -5.05 -5.74
CA TYR A 68 -1.06 -4.15 -6.73
C TYR A 68 0.42 -4.40 -6.92
N GLY A 69 1.17 -4.54 -5.83
CA GLY A 69 2.60 -4.77 -5.91
C GLY A 69 2.94 -6.05 -6.68
N LEU A 70 2.22 -7.13 -6.44
CA LEU A 70 2.40 -8.39 -7.17
C LEU A 70 2.05 -8.24 -8.65
N HIS A 71 0.95 -7.55 -8.97
CA HIS A 71 0.59 -7.27 -10.36
C HIS A 71 1.68 -6.44 -11.05
N LEU A 72 2.21 -5.44 -10.36
CA LEU A 72 3.31 -4.61 -10.85
C LEU A 72 4.59 -5.42 -11.09
N ALA A 73 4.98 -6.26 -10.12
CA ALA A 73 6.15 -7.13 -10.22
C ALA A 73 6.04 -8.14 -11.38
N GLU A 74 4.84 -8.69 -11.60
CA GLU A 74 4.55 -9.61 -12.69
C GLU A 74 4.62 -8.91 -14.06
N ARG A 75 3.98 -7.75 -14.18
CA ARG A 75 3.84 -7.03 -15.45
C ARG A 75 5.14 -6.37 -15.90
N VAL A 76 5.89 -5.77 -14.98
CA VAL A 76 7.10 -4.98 -15.28
C VAL A 76 8.37 -5.82 -15.10
N GLY A 77 8.32 -6.83 -14.23
CA GLY A 77 9.51 -7.59 -13.84
C GLY A 77 10.41 -6.82 -12.87
N CYS A 78 9.88 -5.88 -12.10
CA CYS A 78 10.61 -5.17 -11.06
C CYS A 78 10.88 -6.07 -9.84
N ARG A 79 11.77 -5.64 -8.97
CA ARG A 79 12.03 -6.22 -7.65
C ARG A 79 11.22 -5.42 -6.63
N LEU A 80 10.34 -6.08 -5.92
CA LEU A 80 9.40 -5.46 -5.00
C LEU A 80 9.70 -5.82 -3.55
N VAL A 81 9.68 -4.81 -2.69
CA VAL A 81 9.52 -4.97 -1.26
C VAL A 81 8.22 -4.29 -0.85
N GLY A 82 7.33 -4.99 -0.18
CA GLY A 82 6.11 -4.41 0.38
C GLY A 82 6.17 -4.39 1.90
N LEU A 83 5.75 -3.27 2.50
CA LEU A 83 5.66 -3.10 3.95
C LEU A 83 4.22 -2.87 4.36
N ASP A 84 3.81 -3.55 5.43
CA ASP A 84 2.51 -3.30 6.08
C ASP A 84 2.61 -3.59 7.57
N ILE A 85 1.83 -2.89 8.38
CA ILE A 85 1.74 -3.14 9.81
C ILE A 85 0.93 -4.41 10.11
N ASN A 86 0.02 -4.80 9.22
CA ASN A 86 -0.90 -5.89 9.41
C ASN A 86 -0.27 -7.24 9.04
N THR A 87 -0.08 -8.10 10.05
CA THR A 87 0.53 -9.42 9.89
C THR A 87 -0.25 -10.34 8.94
N SER A 88 -1.58 -10.27 8.93
CA SER A 88 -2.43 -11.10 8.08
C SER A 88 -2.29 -10.67 6.61
N GLY A 89 -2.24 -9.37 6.35
CA GLY A 89 -1.96 -8.82 5.03
C GLY A 89 -0.62 -9.31 4.49
N VAL A 90 0.46 -9.11 5.25
CA VAL A 90 1.82 -9.55 4.88
C VAL A 90 1.90 -11.06 4.61
N ARG A 91 1.25 -11.87 5.45
CA ARG A 91 1.18 -13.32 5.25
C ARG A 91 0.47 -13.68 3.93
N ASN A 92 -0.66 -13.04 3.64
CA ASN A 92 -1.38 -13.22 2.38
C ASN A 92 -0.50 -12.84 1.19
N ALA A 93 0.15 -11.69 1.25
CA ALA A 93 1.01 -11.18 0.18
C ALA A 93 2.16 -12.15 -0.14
N ASN A 94 2.88 -12.65 0.87
CA ASN A 94 3.96 -13.62 0.66
C ASN A 94 3.44 -14.95 0.10
N ARG A 95 2.27 -15.42 0.56
CA ARG A 95 1.66 -16.65 0.03
C ARG A 95 1.24 -16.48 -1.44
N LEU A 96 0.66 -15.33 -1.80
CA LEU A 96 0.32 -15.02 -3.18
C LEU A 96 1.56 -14.87 -4.06
N ALA A 97 2.64 -14.26 -3.55
CA ALA A 97 3.91 -14.19 -4.25
C ALA A 97 4.44 -15.59 -4.60
N LEU A 98 4.38 -16.51 -3.65
CA LEU A 98 4.78 -17.90 -3.87
C LEU A 98 3.87 -18.59 -4.89
N ALA A 99 2.56 -18.46 -4.77
CA ALA A 99 1.58 -19.08 -5.66
C ALA A 99 1.68 -18.58 -7.12
N ARG A 100 2.09 -17.31 -7.32
CA ARG A 100 2.32 -16.70 -8.64
C ARG A 100 3.76 -16.90 -9.17
N GLY A 101 4.62 -17.60 -8.44
CA GLY A 101 6.03 -17.79 -8.84
C GLY A 101 6.88 -16.52 -8.74
N LEU A 102 6.46 -15.55 -7.94
CA LEU A 102 7.11 -14.24 -7.80
C LEU A 102 7.99 -14.13 -6.55
N ALA A 103 8.11 -15.17 -5.73
CA ALA A 103 8.83 -15.13 -4.46
C ALA A 103 10.34 -14.77 -4.59
N SER A 104 10.92 -14.94 -5.78
CA SER A 104 12.31 -14.54 -6.04
C SER A 104 12.49 -13.04 -6.30
N ARG A 105 11.39 -12.31 -6.57
CA ARG A 105 11.43 -10.89 -6.90
C ARG A 105 10.50 -10.01 -6.08
N ALA A 106 9.56 -10.59 -5.36
CA ALA A 106 8.64 -9.87 -4.47
C ALA A 106 8.69 -10.47 -3.07
N ARG A 107 8.91 -9.64 -2.05
CA ARG A 107 8.84 -10.02 -0.65
C ARG A 107 8.06 -8.98 0.15
N PHE A 108 7.40 -9.41 1.20
CA PHE A 108 6.57 -8.56 2.03
C PHE A 108 6.95 -8.74 3.50
N GLU A 109 7.09 -7.62 4.21
CA GLU A 109 7.60 -7.60 5.58
C GLU A 109 6.66 -6.79 6.48
N GLN A 110 6.45 -7.28 7.70
CA GLN A 110 5.71 -6.52 8.69
C GLN A 110 6.57 -5.36 9.19
N CYS A 111 6.08 -4.13 9.01
CA CYS A 111 6.77 -2.93 9.42
C CYS A 111 5.80 -1.81 9.77
N ASP A 112 6.05 -1.14 10.88
CA ASP A 112 5.39 0.13 11.21
C ASP A 112 6.14 1.26 10.48
N VAL A 113 5.61 1.67 9.34
CA VAL A 113 6.21 2.69 8.47
C VAL A 113 6.17 4.11 9.05
N SER A 114 5.51 4.31 10.20
CA SER A 114 5.59 5.56 10.96
C SER A 114 6.93 5.72 11.70
N LYS A 115 7.75 4.68 11.68
CA LYS A 115 9.11 4.64 12.23
C LYS A 115 10.14 4.66 11.12
N ASN A 116 11.42 4.61 11.50
CA ASN A 116 12.51 4.52 10.54
C ASN A 116 12.37 3.27 9.67
N LEU A 117 12.46 3.43 8.36
CA LEU A 117 12.42 2.32 7.42
C LEU A 117 13.72 1.47 7.52
N PRO A 118 13.63 0.13 7.53
CA PRO A 118 14.78 -0.75 7.73
C PRO A 118 15.64 -0.94 6.46
N PHE A 119 15.89 0.16 5.76
CA PHE A 119 16.67 0.15 4.51
C PHE A 119 17.74 1.23 4.53
N ASP A 120 18.81 0.97 3.77
CA ASP A 120 19.86 1.95 3.53
C ASP A 120 19.36 3.14 2.71
N ASP A 121 20.08 4.26 2.78
CA ASP A 121 19.84 5.42 1.92
C ASP A 121 19.99 5.01 0.45
N ASN A 122 19.16 5.59 -0.41
CA ASN A 122 19.22 5.38 -1.86
C ASN A 122 19.06 3.90 -2.28
N ALA A 123 18.19 3.13 -1.61
CA ALA A 123 17.98 1.71 -1.88
C ALA A 123 17.01 1.46 -3.07
N PHE A 124 16.05 2.36 -3.29
CA PHE A 124 14.95 2.13 -4.23
C PHE A 124 14.94 3.11 -5.41
N ASP A 125 14.60 2.59 -6.59
CA ASP A 125 14.38 3.39 -7.79
C ASP A 125 13.03 4.11 -7.74
N ALA A 126 12.04 3.48 -7.08
CA ALA A 126 10.72 4.04 -6.91
C ALA A 126 10.08 3.60 -5.59
N VAL A 127 9.18 4.45 -5.07
CA VAL A 127 8.29 4.15 -3.94
C VAL A 127 6.87 4.44 -4.37
N PHE A 128 5.92 3.56 -4.04
CA PHE A 128 4.51 3.87 -4.17
C PHE A 128 3.71 3.49 -2.93
N SER A 129 2.55 4.14 -2.77
CA SER A 129 1.66 3.94 -1.64
C SER A 129 0.23 4.24 -2.07
N ASN A 130 -0.71 3.34 -1.78
CA ASN A 130 -2.11 3.52 -2.15
C ASN A 130 -2.99 3.56 -0.90
N ASP A 131 -3.57 4.74 -0.62
CA ASP A 131 -4.53 4.98 0.47
C ASP A 131 -4.00 4.62 1.86
N VAL A 132 -2.77 4.99 2.17
CA VAL A 132 -2.07 4.66 3.41
C VAL A 132 -1.67 5.89 4.21
N LEU A 133 -1.20 6.96 3.55
CA LEU A 133 -0.66 8.13 4.25
C LEU A 133 -1.71 8.80 5.14
N CYS A 134 -2.99 8.72 4.77
CA CYS A 134 -4.11 9.21 5.58
C CYS A 134 -4.22 8.52 6.95
N HIS A 135 -3.70 7.30 7.08
CA HIS A 135 -3.71 6.52 8.32
C HIS A 135 -2.45 6.72 9.18
N LEU A 136 -1.45 7.46 8.69
CA LEU A 136 -0.17 7.60 9.37
C LEU A 136 -0.11 8.90 10.17
N PRO A 137 0.28 8.81 11.47
CA PRO A 137 0.74 9.98 12.21
C PRO A 137 2.10 10.44 11.67
N GLY A 138 2.43 11.72 11.83
CA GLY A 138 3.78 12.19 11.48
C GLY A 138 4.12 12.04 10.02
N ARG A 139 3.20 12.41 9.10
CA ARG A 139 3.39 12.23 7.65
C ARG A 139 4.67 12.86 7.11
N LEU A 140 5.11 13.97 7.71
CA LEU A 140 6.34 14.64 7.27
C LEU A 140 7.57 13.78 7.53
N GLU A 141 7.63 13.13 8.68
CA GLU A 141 8.70 12.21 9.05
C GLU A 141 8.69 10.97 8.15
N VAL A 142 7.50 10.42 7.86
CA VAL A 142 7.34 9.29 6.93
C VAL A 142 7.81 9.66 5.53
N LEU A 143 7.42 10.83 5.02
CA LEU A 143 7.89 11.33 3.72
C LEU A 143 9.39 11.57 3.71
N GLY A 144 9.97 12.03 4.83
CA GLY A 144 11.42 12.16 5.00
C GLY A 144 12.15 10.81 4.89
N GLU A 145 11.63 9.76 5.52
CA GLU A 145 12.17 8.41 5.42
C GLU A 145 12.04 7.82 4.00
N ILE A 146 10.90 8.05 3.36
CA ILE A 146 10.71 7.66 1.95
C ILE A 146 11.73 8.38 1.05
N PHE A 147 11.93 9.68 1.26
CA PHE A 147 12.92 10.44 0.51
C PHE A 147 14.35 9.91 0.75
N ARG A 148 14.69 9.54 1.98
CA ARG A 148 16.00 8.97 2.34
C ARG A 148 16.30 7.67 1.59
N VAL A 149 15.32 6.76 1.50
CA VAL A 149 15.50 5.46 0.85
C VAL A 149 15.39 5.52 -0.68
N LEU A 150 14.87 6.62 -1.24
CA LEU A 150 14.84 6.83 -2.69
C LEU A 150 16.22 7.21 -3.23
N LYS A 151 16.60 6.60 -4.32
CA LYS A 151 17.80 6.99 -5.10
C LYS A 151 17.66 8.39 -5.66
N ALA A 152 18.78 9.04 -5.94
CA ALA A 152 18.79 10.30 -6.69
C ALA A 152 18.10 10.11 -8.04
N GLY A 153 17.07 10.93 -8.33
CA GLY A 153 16.22 10.79 -9.51
C GLY A 153 15.11 9.73 -9.39
N GLY A 154 15.04 9.02 -8.26
CA GLY A 154 13.93 8.12 -7.94
C GLY A 154 12.61 8.85 -7.80
N ARG A 155 11.51 8.14 -7.99
CA ARG A 155 10.16 8.71 -7.99
C ARG A 155 9.30 8.13 -6.89
N MET A 156 8.46 8.99 -6.29
CA MET A 156 7.38 8.57 -5.41
C MET A 156 6.04 8.85 -6.09
N LEU A 157 5.12 7.88 -5.97
CA LEU A 157 3.71 8.02 -6.34
C LEU A 157 2.85 7.58 -5.15
N PHE A 158 1.84 8.36 -4.82
CA PHE A 158 0.84 7.91 -3.85
C PHE A 158 -0.55 8.38 -4.27
N SER A 159 -1.54 7.56 -3.94
CA SER A 159 -2.95 7.94 -3.87
C SER A 159 -3.33 8.08 -2.41
N ASP A 160 -4.26 8.97 -2.11
CA ASP A 160 -4.75 9.13 -0.74
C ASP A 160 -6.11 9.81 -0.70
N ALA A 161 -6.88 9.52 0.36
CA ALA A 161 -8.09 10.24 0.65
C ALA A 161 -7.77 11.65 1.13
N LEU A 162 -8.21 12.66 0.39
CA LEU A 162 -8.03 14.05 0.76
C LEU A 162 -9.24 14.56 1.55
N VAL A 163 -8.96 15.17 2.67
CA VAL A 163 -9.94 16.00 3.37
C VAL A 163 -9.89 17.40 2.78
N VAL A 164 -10.97 17.84 2.16
CA VAL A 164 -11.08 19.23 1.69
C VAL A 164 -10.96 20.14 2.91
N GLY A 165 -9.91 20.96 2.94
CA GLY A 165 -9.60 21.86 4.03
C GLY A 165 -10.67 22.95 4.16
N GLY A 166 -10.82 23.46 5.38
CA GLY A 166 -11.78 24.49 5.75
C GLY A 166 -11.98 24.49 7.26
N MET A 167 -12.92 25.29 7.75
CA MET A 167 -13.32 25.24 9.15
C MET A 167 -14.16 23.98 9.38
N LEU A 168 -13.59 22.99 10.05
CA LEU A 168 -14.26 21.76 10.45
C LEU A 168 -14.75 21.91 11.90
N SER A 169 -15.96 21.44 12.16
CA SER A 169 -16.46 21.31 13.53
C SER A 169 -15.78 20.14 14.25
N HIS A 170 -15.77 20.17 15.59
CA HIS A 170 -15.27 19.04 16.37
C HIS A 170 -15.99 17.72 16.07
N GLU A 171 -17.28 17.78 15.75
CA GLU A 171 -18.10 16.62 15.39
C GLU A 171 -17.65 16.04 14.04
N GLU A 172 -17.39 16.87 13.04
CA GLU A 172 -16.88 16.43 11.73
C GLU A 172 -15.49 15.80 11.85
N ILE A 173 -14.60 16.39 12.67
CA ILE A 173 -13.28 15.82 12.94
C ILE A 173 -13.43 14.46 13.61
N ALA A 174 -14.26 14.35 14.65
CA ALA A 174 -14.49 13.09 15.37
C ALA A 174 -15.08 12.01 14.44
N THR A 175 -16.04 12.38 13.59
CA THR A 175 -16.65 11.45 12.63
C THR A 175 -15.64 10.94 11.62
N ARG A 176 -14.82 11.83 11.05
CA ARG A 176 -13.79 11.45 10.06
C ARG A 176 -12.68 10.61 10.68
N SER A 177 -12.27 10.93 11.91
CA SER A 177 -11.27 10.14 12.65
C SER A 177 -11.76 8.75 13.06
N SER A 178 -13.08 8.52 13.09
CA SER A 178 -13.64 7.21 13.46
C SER A 178 -13.31 6.10 12.47
N ILE A 179 -13.01 6.45 11.23
CA ILE A 179 -12.60 5.51 10.18
C ILE A 179 -11.07 5.38 10.05
N GLY A 180 -10.33 5.91 11.04
CA GLY A 180 -8.88 5.74 11.11
C GLY A 180 -8.06 6.77 10.34
N PHE A 181 -8.67 7.84 9.83
CA PHE A 181 -7.93 8.95 9.23
C PHE A 181 -7.40 9.91 10.30
N TYR A 182 -6.18 10.36 10.12
CA TYR A 182 -5.61 11.49 10.86
C TYR A 182 -5.95 12.79 10.10
N VAL A 183 -6.75 13.63 10.74
CA VAL A 183 -7.17 14.94 10.20
C VAL A 183 -6.26 16.06 10.71
#